data_45025a2bda349f60d163543d19cc0fc3
#
_entry.id   45025a2bda349f60d163543d19cc0fc3
#
_cell.length_a   1.000
_cell.length_b   1.000
_cell.length_c   1.000
_cell.angle_alpha   90.00
_cell.angle_beta   90.00
_cell.angle_gamma   90.00
#
_symmetry.space_group_name_H-M   'P 1'
#
loop_
_entity.id
_entity.type
_entity.pdbx_description
1 polymer ?
#
loop_
_entity_poly.entity_id
_entity_poly.type
_entity_poly.pdbx_seq_one_letter_code
_entity_poly.pdbx_strand_id
1 'polypeptide(L)'
;IIVSEEAKFWKFISKKNFLDVNRVKLDEKLLTNFYKNNGYYNVKVESSSAQIISEDNFELVFNINSGKKYYFDKLKLNIPNDFDENNFNKINNLLNKLVGKLYSLKSVEKILDEVEKLLLTSDFAFFNVTYNEVLADNKINFSINLKESEKYYVERINLYGNYITNERVIRNNLFLDEGDPYNEILVNNSANEIRALGIFSNVTSETTAGSSEKTKIINFTVTETPTGEIMAGAGTGTSGSSI
;
A
#
# COMPACT_ATOMS: atom_id res chain seq x y z
N ILE A 1 12.17 -3.49 13.58
CA ILE A 1 12.13 -3.20 12.14
C ILE A 1 12.14 -4.52 11.36
N ILE A 2 12.94 -5.51 11.76
CA ILE A 2 13.06 -6.80 11.08
C ILE A 2 11.95 -7.75 11.54
N VAL A 3 11.29 -8.44 10.60
CA VAL A 3 10.19 -9.38 10.86
C VAL A 3 10.72 -10.80 11.10
N SER A 4 11.90 -11.15 10.56
CA SER A 4 12.59 -12.39 10.84
C SER A 4 13.01 -12.44 12.32
N GLU A 5 12.73 -13.53 13.01
CA GLU A 5 12.95 -13.65 14.43
C GLU A 5 14.16 -14.55 14.74
N GLU A 6 14.93 -14.19 15.77
CA GLU A 6 15.97 -15.06 16.30
C GLU A 6 15.41 -16.35 16.90
N ALA A 7 16.11 -17.45 16.71
CA ALA A 7 15.84 -18.70 17.38
C ALA A 7 16.07 -18.55 18.90
N LYS A 8 15.08 -18.90 19.73
CA LYS A 8 15.18 -18.89 21.19
C LYS A 8 14.78 -20.22 21.77
N PHE A 9 15.51 -20.70 22.76
CA PHE A 9 15.33 -21.99 23.41
C PHE A 9 13.86 -22.28 23.84
N TRP A 10 13.08 -21.29 24.22
CA TRP A 10 11.68 -21.45 24.63
C TRP A 10 10.65 -21.34 23.50
N LYS A 11 11.10 -21.21 22.24
CA LYS A 11 10.22 -21.10 21.06
C LYS A 11 10.06 -22.44 20.30
N PHE A 12 10.06 -23.58 20.98
CA PHE A 12 9.92 -24.91 20.35
C PHE A 12 8.67 -25.09 19.46
N ILE A 13 7.64 -24.31 19.71
CA ILE A 13 6.34 -24.45 19.02
C ILE A 13 6.17 -23.39 17.92
N SER A 14 7.09 -22.43 17.81
CA SER A 14 6.99 -21.34 16.84
C SER A 14 7.59 -21.76 15.51
N LYS A 15 6.75 -21.89 14.47
CA LYS A 15 7.18 -22.06 13.06
C LYS A 15 7.94 -20.85 12.49
N LYS A 16 8.24 -19.85 13.32
CA LYS A 16 8.86 -18.58 12.91
C LYS A 16 10.39 -18.65 12.77
N ASN A 17 10.99 -19.76 13.15
CA ASN A 17 12.44 -19.98 13.07
C ASN A 17 12.90 -20.51 11.71
N PHE A 18 11.99 -20.81 10.79
CA PHE A 18 12.35 -21.22 9.44
C PHE A 18 12.57 -20.00 8.53
N LEU A 19 13.55 -20.13 7.65
CA LEU A 19 13.80 -19.14 6.62
C LEU A 19 12.58 -19.07 5.68
N ASP A 20 11.88 -17.96 5.70
CA ASP A 20 10.77 -17.66 4.80
C ASP A 20 11.18 -16.53 3.85
N VAL A 21 11.26 -16.85 2.58
CA VAL A 21 11.66 -15.91 1.52
C VAL A 21 10.76 -14.65 1.50
N ASN A 22 9.47 -14.80 1.81
CA ASN A 22 8.56 -13.65 1.85
C ASN A 22 8.85 -12.72 3.02
N ARG A 23 9.28 -13.28 4.16
CA ARG A 23 9.75 -12.48 5.32
C ARG A 23 11.03 -11.76 5.00
N VAL A 24 12.00 -12.41 4.35
CA VAL A 24 13.24 -11.76 3.92
C VAL A 24 12.94 -10.58 3.00
N LYS A 25 12.04 -10.73 2.02
CA LYS A 25 11.60 -9.62 1.15
C LYS A 25 10.91 -8.49 1.93
N LEU A 26 10.12 -8.85 2.94
CA LEU A 26 9.50 -7.84 3.81
C LEU A 26 10.56 -7.10 4.62
N ASP A 27 11.54 -7.80 5.17
CA ASP A 27 12.66 -7.20 5.90
C ASP A 27 13.49 -6.26 5.00
N GLU A 28 13.76 -6.64 3.74
CA GLU A 28 14.41 -5.77 2.75
C GLU A 28 13.61 -4.47 2.52
N LYS A 29 12.29 -4.59 2.39
CA LYS A 29 11.39 -3.43 2.25
C LYS A 29 11.41 -2.54 3.50
N LEU A 30 11.36 -3.14 4.69
CA LEU A 30 11.39 -2.42 5.96
C LEU A 30 12.73 -1.71 6.17
N LEU A 31 13.84 -2.37 5.84
CA LEU A 31 15.17 -1.76 5.87
C LEU A 31 15.28 -0.61 4.89
N THR A 32 14.83 -0.80 3.65
CA THR A 32 14.80 0.27 2.63
C THR A 32 13.99 1.48 3.13
N ASN A 33 12.80 1.26 3.69
CA ASN A 33 11.98 2.33 4.23
C ASN A 33 12.62 3.01 5.44
N PHE A 34 13.29 2.25 6.30
CA PHE A 34 14.05 2.79 7.43
C PHE A 34 15.15 3.75 6.95
N TYR A 35 15.95 3.35 5.99
CA TYR A 35 17.00 4.20 5.42
C TYR A 35 16.41 5.42 4.72
N LYS A 36 15.36 5.25 3.92
CA LYS A 36 14.66 6.38 3.27
C LYS A 36 14.11 7.37 4.28
N ASN A 37 13.61 6.92 5.43
CA ASN A 37 13.15 7.78 6.51
C ASN A 37 14.27 8.50 7.26
N ASN A 38 15.51 8.10 7.04
CA ASN A 38 16.72 8.72 7.61
C ASN A 38 17.56 9.49 6.57
N GLY A 39 16.95 9.88 5.46
CA GLY A 39 17.56 10.73 4.45
C GLY A 39 18.23 10.02 3.28
N TYR A 40 18.32 8.70 3.28
CA TYR A 40 19.00 7.95 2.24
C TYR A 40 18.04 7.60 1.09
N TYR A 41 17.74 8.57 0.23
CA TYR A 41 16.78 8.43 -0.87
C TYR A 41 17.13 7.29 -1.84
N ASN A 42 18.40 7.18 -2.23
CA ASN A 42 18.90 6.20 -3.20
C ASN A 42 19.36 4.89 -2.59
N VAL A 43 18.96 4.58 -1.35
CA VAL A 43 19.34 3.32 -0.71
C VAL A 43 18.93 2.11 -1.55
N LYS A 44 19.80 1.12 -1.64
CA LYS A 44 19.57 -0.16 -2.28
C LYS A 44 20.01 -1.30 -1.37
N VAL A 45 19.19 -2.30 -1.21
CA VAL A 45 19.63 -3.61 -0.71
C VAL A 45 20.20 -4.36 -1.90
N GLU A 46 21.53 -4.51 -1.93
CA GLU A 46 22.26 -5.11 -3.07
C GLU A 46 22.16 -6.64 -3.05
N SER A 47 22.18 -7.22 -1.87
CA SER A 47 21.97 -8.64 -1.68
C SER A 47 21.46 -8.95 -0.28
N SER A 48 20.71 -10.02 -0.17
CA SER A 48 20.39 -10.70 1.08
C SER A 48 20.85 -12.15 0.97
N SER A 49 21.50 -12.66 2.00
CA SER A 49 21.95 -14.03 2.07
C SER A 49 21.62 -14.64 3.41
N ALA A 50 21.33 -15.95 3.41
CA ALA A 50 21.15 -16.74 4.61
C ALA A 50 22.25 -17.79 4.66
N GLN A 51 22.98 -17.83 5.77
CA GLN A 51 24.00 -18.85 6.03
C GLN A 51 23.53 -19.75 7.17
N ILE A 52 23.60 -21.05 6.98
CA ILE A 52 23.30 -22.02 8.04
C ILE A 52 24.51 -22.07 8.97
N ILE A 53 24.30 -21.73 10.25
CA ILE A 53 25.33 -21.78 11.30
C ILE A 53 25.30 -23.14 12.00
N SER A 54 24.10 -23.70 12.20
CA SER A 54 23.88 -25.04 12.79
C SER A 54 22.57 -25.61 12.27
N GLU A 55 22.24 -26.89 12.66
CA GLU A 55 21.04 -27.57 12.18
C GLU A 55 19.73 -26.76 12.30
N ASP A 56 19.64 -25.88 13.33
CA ASP A 56 18.44 -25.10 13.62
C ASP A 56 18.64 -23.59 13.55
N ASN A 57 19.84 -23.12 13.17
CA ASN A 57 20.16 -21.69 13.18
C ASN A 57 20.72 -21.22 11.84
N PHE A 58 20.23 -20.06 11.40
CA PHE A 58 20.76 -19.36 10.23
C PHE A 58 21.03 -17.89 10.57
N GLU A 59 22.00 -17.32 9.86
CA GLU A 59 22.32 -15.89 9.90
C GLU A 59 21.77 -15.22 8.63
N LEU A 60 21.03 -14.13 8.79
CA LEU A 60 20.59 -13.29 7.69
C LEU A 60 21.52 -12.08 7.56
N VAL A 61 22.15 -11.95 6.40
CA VAL A 61 23.06 -10.84 6.09
C VAL A 61 22.45 -10.01 4.96
N PHE A 62 22.25 -8.72 5.23
CA PHE A 62 21.80 -7.75 4.23
C PHE A 62 22.95 -6.84 3.85
N ASN A 63 23.34 -6.83 2.59
CA ASN A 63 24.32 -5.90 2.06
C ASN A 63 23.59 -4.66 1.54
N ILE A 64 23.83 -3.51 2.17
CA ILE A 64 23.06 -2.29 1.92
C ILE A 64 24.01 -1.19 1.45
N ASN A 65 23.75 -0.68 0.25
CA ASN A 65 24.33 0.56 -0.23
C ASN A 65 23.38 1.72 0.11
N SER A 66 23.70 2.46 1.16
CA SER A 66 22.88 3.57 1.62
C SER A 66 22.94 4.80 0.71
N GLY A 67 24.05 4.97 -0.01
CA GLY A 67 24.29 6.18 -0.79
C GLY A 67 24.47 7.44 0.06
N LYS A 68 24.13 8.59 -0.50
CA LYS A 68 24.22 9.91 0.16
C LYS A 68 22.93 10.25 0.89
N LYS A 69 23.02 11.15 1.88
CA LYS A 69 21.86 11.79 2.49
C LYS A 69 21.34 12.92 1.61
N TYR A 70 20.03 12.99 1.49
CA TYR A 70 19.31 14.02 0.76
C TYR A 70 18.50 14.89 1.71
N TYR A 71 18.29 16.15 1.30
CA TYR A 71 17.54 17.15 2.04
C TYR A 71 16.45 17.73 1.14
N PHE A 72 15.30 18.02 1.71
CA PHE A 72 14.26 18.75 0.99
C PHE A 72 14.72 20.18 0.70
N ASP A 73 14.58 20.64 -0.55
CA ASP A 73 14.95 21.99 -0.96
C ASP A 73 13.71 22.80 -1.36
N LYS A 74 13.20 22.61 -2.55
CA LYS A 74 12.01 23.33 -3.03
C LYS A 74 10.82 22.38 -2.99
N LEU A 75 9.86 22.72 -2.14
CA LEU A 75 8.61 21.98 -2.01
C LEU A 75 7.47 22.90 -2.45
N LYS A 76 6.70 22.48 -3.46
CA LYS A 76 5.64 23.29 -4.05
C LYS A 76 4.35 22.50 -4.22
N LEU A 77 3.23 23.18 -3.98
CA LEU A 77 1.91 22.76 -4.38
C LEU A 77 1.43 23.70 -5.49
N ASN A 78 1.21 23.17 -6.66
CA ASN A 78 0.67 23.89 -7.80
C ASN A 78 -0.83 23.59 -7.89
N ILE A 79 -1.64 24.62 -7.78
CA ILE A 79 -3.11 24.56 -7.83
C ILE A 79 -3.61 25.37 -9.03
N PRO A 80 -4.79 25.08 -9.59
CA PRO A 80 -5.43 25.94 -10.57
C PRO A 80 -5.74 27.33 -10.01
N ASN A 81 -5.73 28.36 -10.86
CA ASN A 81 -5.86 29.76 -10.45
C ASN A 81 -7.23 30.14 -9.87
N ASP A 82 -8.24 29.33 -10.10
CA ASP A 82 -9.65 29.60 -9.77
C ASP A 82 -10.01 29.11 -8.37
N PHE A 83 -9.06 28.50 -7.64
CA PHE A 83 -9.30 27.93 -6.32
C PHE A 83 -8.72 28.80 -5.20
N ASP A 84 -9.46 28.84 -4.08
CA ASP A 84 -9.02 29.53 -2.89
C ASP A 84 -7.82 28.82 -2.25
N GLU A 85 -6.67 29.51 -2.21
CA GLU A 85 -5.44 29.00 -1.60
C GLU A 85 -5.62 28.60 -0.12
N ASN A 86 -6.61 29.16 0.56
CA ASN A 86 -6.89 28.86 1.97
C ASN A 86 -7.25 27.38 2.20
N ASN A 87 -7.88 26.74 1.22
CA ASN A 87 -8.20 25.31 1.29
C ASN A 87 -6.96 24.42 1.40
N PHE A 88 -5.80 24.94 0.98
CA PHE A 88 -4.53 24.22 0.92
C PHE A 88 -3.56 24.58 2.03
N ASN A 89 -3.95 25.47 2.95
CA ASN A 89 -3.10 25.97 4.03
C ASN A 89 -2.45 24.84 4.85
N LYS A 90 -3.18 23.75 5.11
CA LYS A 90 -2.66 22.61 5.86
C LYS A 90 -1.51 21.94 5.12
N ILE A 91 -1.67 21.72 3.80
CA ILE A 91 -0.66 21.09 2.94
C ILE A 91 0.56 22.01 2.81
N ASN A 92 0.34 23.31 2.52
CA ASN A 92 1.40 24.30 2.42
C ASN A 92 2.22 24.39 3.73
N ASN A 93 1.55 24.35 4.88
CA ASN A 93 2.24 24.33 6.18
C ASN A 93 3.09 23.07 6.39
N LEU A 94 2.64 21.90 5.92
CA LEU A 94 3.43 20.69 5.98
C LEU A 94 4.65 20.76 5.06
N LEU A 95 4.48 21.23 3.83
CA LEU A 95 5.58 21.43 2.88
C LEU A 95 6.63 22.40 3.45
N ASN A 96 6.21 23.56 3.94
CA ASN A 96 7.11 24.57 4.49
C ASN A 96 7.91 24.07 5.70
N LYS A 97 7.31 23.20 6.54
CA LYS A 97 8.00 22.60 7.69
C LYS A 97 9.10 21.60 7.29
N LEU A 98 9.08 21.10 6.07
CA LEU A 98 10.05 20.11 5.60
C LEU A 98 11.25 20.73 4.87
N VAL A 99 11.13 21.95 4.36
CA VAL A 99 12.23 22.64 3.68
C VAL A 99 13.49 22.64 4.55
N GLY A 100 14.62 22.22 3.98
CA GLY A 100 15.91 22.10 4.64
C GLY A 100 16.08 20.88 5.56
N LYS A 101 15.03 20.10 5.81
CA LYS A 101 15.12 18.87 6.61
C LYS A 101 15.61 17.68 5.79
N LEU A 102 16.10 16.67 6.48
CA LEU A 102 16.43 15.38 5.87
C LEU A 102 15.19 14.80 5.17
N TYR A 103 15.44 14.21 4.01
CA TYR A 103 14.42 13.44 3.30
C TYR A 103 13.84 12.34 4.20
N SER A 104 12.54 12.16 4.12
CA SER A 104 11.82 11.09 4.80
C SER A 104 10.65 10.65 3.94
N LEU A 105 10.64 9.38 3.55
CA LEU A 105 9.54 8.77 2.81
C LEU A 105 8.22 8.93 3.57
N LYS A 106 8.21 8.70 4.88
CA LYS A 106 7.03 8.87 5.73
C LYS A 106 6.49 10.32 5.71
N SER A 107 7.37 11.31 5.54
CA SER A 107 6.95 12.72 5.45
C SER A 107 6.27 13.01 4.12
N VAL A 108 6.77 12.41 3.02
CA VAL A 108 6.15 12.50 1.70
C VAL A 108 4.78 11.81 1.72
N GLU A 109 4.72 10.57 2.20
CA GLU A 109 3.47 9.81 2.35
C GLU A 109 2.42 10.62 3.13
N LYS A 110 2.82 11.22 4.27
CA LYS A 110 1.91 12.07 5.06
C LYS A 110 1.35 13.27 4.29
N ILE A 111 2.15 13.88 3.42
CA ILE A 111 1.67 14.99 2.59
C ILE A 111 0.69 14.46 1.55
N LEU A 112 1.01 13.35 0.89
CA LEU A 112 0.14 12.74 -0.10
C LEU A 112 -1.19 12.31 0.52
N ASP A 113 -1.18 11.74 1.73
CA ASP A 113 -2.39 11.39 2.49
C ASP A 113 -3.27 12.62 2.77
N GLU A 114 -2.66 13.78 3.09
CA GLU A 114 -3.44 15.00 3.33
C GLU A 114 -4.00 15.60 2.03
N VAL A 115 -3.26 15.48 0.92
CA VAL A 115 -3.78 15.84 -0.41
C VAL A 115 -4.94 14.93 -0.79
N GLU A 116 -4.79 13.63 -0.59
CA GLU A 116 -5.83 12.65 -0.87
C GLU A 116 -7.10 12.93 -0.07
N LYS A 117 -6.99 13.17 1.23
CA LYS A 117 -8.14 13.55 2.07
C LYS A 117 -8.87 14.79 1.56
N LEU A 118 -8.14 15.76 1.02
CA LEU A 118 -8.74 16.95 0.42
C LEU A 118 -9.51 16.58 -0.86
N LEU A 119 -8.93 15.74 -1.71
CA LEU A 119 -9.57 15.30 -2.95
C LEU A 119 -10.82 14.44 -2.75
N LEU A 120 -11.00 13.87 -1.54
CA LEU A 120 -12.22 13.15 -1.17
C LEU A 120 -13.38 14.09 -0.79
N THR A 121 -13.15 15.39 -0.71
CA THR A 121 -14.23 16.34 -0.48
C THR A 121 -14.97 16.67 -1.78
N SER A 122 -16.25 17.02 -1.70
CA SER A 122 -17.11 17.29 -2.86
C SER A 122 -16.56 18.37 -3.78
N ASP A 123 -15.84 19.35 -3.23
CA ASP A 123 -15.32 20.51 -3.98
C ASP A 123 -14.16 20.10 -4.92
N PHE A 124 -13.49 18.98 -4.62
CA PHE A 124 -12.32 18.50 -5.36
C PHE A 124 -12.51 17.11 -5.98
N ALA A 125 -13.75 16.63 -6.08
CA ALA A 125 -14.06 15.30 -6.58
C ALA A 125 -13.56 15.02 -8.02
N PHE A 126 -13.37 16.07 -8.83
CA PHE A 126 -12.89 15.97 -10.21
C PHE A 126 -11.45 16.45 -10.38
N PHE A 127 -10.60 16.24 -9.37
CA PHE A 127 -9.20 16.60 -9.47
C PHE A 127 -8.33 15.36 -9.61
N ASN A 128 -7.29 15.49 -10.44
CA ASN A 128 -6.17 14.56 -10.48
C ASN A 128 -4.97 15.18 -9.78
N VAL A 129 -4.22 14.37 -9.06
CA VAL A 129 -2.95 14.74 -8.46
C VAL A 129 -1.81 14.04 -9.17
N THR A 130 -0.78 14.79 -9.50
CA THR A 130 0.51 14.25 -9.94
C THR A 130 1.62 14.84 -9.08
N TYR A 131 2.66 14.08 -8.82
CA TYR A 131 3.82 14.57 -8.11
C TYR A 131 5.10 14.32 -8.91
N ASN A 132 6.07 15.17 -8.73
CA ASN A 132 7.35 15.07 -9.38
C ASN A 132 8.47 15.32 -8.38
N GLU A 133 9.47 14.44 -8.38
CA GLU A 133 10.68 14.55 -7.59
C GLU A 133 11.87 14.80 -8.51
N VAL A 134 12.61 15.86 -8.27
CA VAL A 134 13.81 16.21 -9.03
C VAL A 134 14.99 16.24 -8.07
N LEU A 135 15.97 15.41 -8.35
CA LEU A 135 17.23 15.34 -7.59
C LEU A 135 18.24 16.32 -8.16
N ALA A 136 18.86 17.11 -7.30
CA ALA A 136 19.96 18.01 -7.63
C ALA A 136 21.01 17.91 -6.52
N ASP A 137 22.18 17.35 -6.83
CA ASP A 137 23.25 17.04 -5.88
C ASP A 137 22.78 16.16 -4.72
N ASN A 138 22.61 16.73 -3.52
CA ASN A 138 22.06 16.08 -2.34
C ASN A 138 20.72 16.69 -1.90
N LYS A 139 20.03 17.35 -2.81
CA LYS A 139 18.75 18.03 -2.58
C LYS A 139 17.64 17.39 -3.38
N ILE A 140 16.43 17.40 -2.82
CA ILE A 140 15.21 16.94 -3.46
C ILE A 140 14.25 18.10 -3.60
N ASN A 141 13.88 18.41 -4.84
CA ASN A 141 12.78 19.28 -5.16
C ASN A 141 11.54 18.41 -5.38
N PHE A 142 10.48 18.70 -4.64
CA PHE A 142 9.23 17.95 -4.72
C PHE A 142 8.09 18.89 -5.08
N SER A 143 7.36 18.57 -6.13
CA SER A 143 6.21 19.35 -6.56
C SER A 143 4.97 18.46 -6.69
N ILE A 144 3.88 18.94 -6.11
CA ILE A 144 2.56 18.34 -6.22
C ILE A 144 1.76 19.23 -7.17
N ASN A 145 1.17 18.65 -8.20
CA ASN A 145 0.37 19.36 -9.17
C ASN A 145 -1.07 18.85 -9.10
N LEU A 146 -1.99 19.72 -8.73
CA LEU A 146 -3.41 19.48 -8.80
C LEU A 146 -3.94 20.04 -10.12
N LYS A 147 -4.66 19.22 -10.85
CA LYS A 147 -5.30 19.60 -12.12
C LYS A 147 -6.75 19.16 -12.10
N GLU A 148 -7.64 20.03 -12.52
CA GLU A 148 -9.01 19.65 -12.78
C GLU A 148 -9.04 18.60 -13.90
N SER A 149 -9.77 17.52 -13.69
CA SER A 149 -9.99 16.45 -14.66
C SER A 149 -11.35 16.64 -15.34
N GLU A 150 -11.56 15.89 -16.41
CA GLU A 150 -12.89 15.79 -17.00
C GLU A 150 -13.89 15.21 -15.99
N LYS A 151 -15.11 15.74 -16.00
CA LYS A 151 -16.17 15.34 -15.08
C LYS A 151 -16.84 14.07 -15.59
N TYR A 152 -16.42 12.95 -15.04
CA TYR A 152 -17.07 11.66 -15.25
C TYR A 152 -17.87 11.27 -14.01
N TYR A 153 -18.94 10.50 -14.23
CA TYR A 153 -19.77 9.93 -13.16
C TYR A 153 -19.76 8.42 -13.24
N VAL A 154 -19.91 7.77 -12.11
CA VAL A 154 -20.02 6.31 -12.04
C VAL A 154 -21.40 5.89 -12.54
N GLU A 155 -21.44 5.17 -13.65
CA GLU A 155 -22.71 4.63 -14.19
C GLU A 155 -23.10 3.37 -13.47
N ARG A 156 -22.12 2.47 -13.25
CA ARG A 156 -22.35 1.15 -12.66
C ARG A 156 -21.09 0.64 -12.00
N ILE A 157 -21.28 -0.12 -10.92
CA ILE A 157 -20.22 -0.87 -10.25
C ILE A 157 -20.56 -2.35 -10.36
N ASN A 158 -19.75 -3.09 -11.12
CA ASN A 158 -19.89 -4.54 -11.26
C ASN A 158 -18.91 -5.24 -10.32
N LEU A 159 -19.37 -6.33 -9.72
CA LEU A 159 -18.57 -7.19 -8.85
C LEU A 159 -18.52 -8.59 -9.45
N TYR A 160 -17.33 -9.15 -9.55
CA TYR A 160 -17.08 -10.46 -10.13
C TYR A 160 -16.22 -11.33 -9.22
N GLY A 161 -16.47 -12.65 -9.25
CA GLY A 161 -15.67 -13.65 -8.55
C GLY A 161 -16.06 -13.91 -7.10
N ASN A 162 -17.10 -13.25 -6.59
CA ASN A 162 -17.64 -13.43 -5.24
C ASN A 162 -18.71 -14.53 -5.23
N TYR A 163 -18.32 -15.79 -5.45
CA TYR A 163 -19.27 -16.90 -5.56
C TYR A 163 -19.87 -17.33 -4.21
N ILE A 164 -19.10 -17.17 -3.13
CA ILE A 164 -19.48 -17.54 -1.76
C ILE A 164 -19.80 -16.29 -0.95
N THR A 165 -18.97 -15.24 -1.11
CA THR A 165 -19.11 -13.98 -0.36
C THR A 165 -20.31 -13.19 -0.87
N ASN A 166 -21.17 -12.78 0.05
CA ASN A 166 -22.30 -11.93 -0.29
C ASN A 166 -21.83 -10.58 -0.85
N GLU A 167 -22.38 -10.16 -1.96
CA GLU A 167 -22.06 -8.90 -2.64
C GLU A 167 -22.09 -7.68 -1.71
N ARG A 168 -23.02 -7.67 -0.75
CA ARG A 168 -23.16 -6.60 0.23
C ARG A 168 -21.88 -6.39 1.08
N VAL A 169 -21.12 -7.47 1.34
CA VAL A 169 -19.87 -7.36 2.08
C VAL A 169 -18.85 -6.53 1.30
N ILE A 170 -18.78 -6.72 -0.01
CA ILE A 170 -17.87 -5.95 -0.88
C ILE A 170 -18.39 -4.51 -1.02
N ARG A 171 -19.68 -4.32 -1.31
CA ARG A 171 -20.27 -2.98 -1.49
C ARG A 171 -20.13 -2.08 -0.27
N ASN A 172 -20.23 -2.63 0.95
CA ASN A 172 -20.05 -1.86 2.18
C ASN A 172 -18.61 -1.32 2.38
N ASN A 173 -17.65 -1.79 1.60
CA ASN A 173 -16.25 -1.37 1.62
C ASN A 173 -15.85 -0.53 0.39
N LEU A 174 -16.81 -0.09 -0.39
CA LEU A 174 -16.60 0.86 -1.47
C LEU A 174 -16.67 2.30 -0.93
N PHE A 175 -15.82 3.17 -1.47
CA PHE A 175 -15.79 4.61 -1.16
C PHE A 175 -16.55 5.46 -2.17
N LEU A 176 -17.24 4.83 -3.12
CA LEU A 176 -18.05 5.50 -4.14
C LEU A 176 -19.24 4.60 -4.51
N ASP A 177 -20.32 5.25 -4.88
CA ASP A 177 -21.56 4.61 -5.33
C ASP A 177 -21.89 4.95 -6.78
N GLU A 178 -22.85 4.24 -7.35
CA GLU A 178 -23.39 4.52 -8.68
C GLU A 178 -24.09 5.90 -8.67
N GLY A 179 -23.70 6.77 -9.61
CA GLY A 179 -24.12 8.17 -9.68
C GLY A 179 -23.12 9.16 -9.11
N ASP A 180 -22.15 8.72 -8.33
CA ASP A 180 -21.13 9.59 -7.76
C ASP A 180 -20.15 10.13 -8.82
N PRO A 181 -19.46 11.25 -8.53
CA PRO A 181 -18.30 11.67 -9.29
C PRO A 181 -17.26 10.57 -9.35
N TYR A 182 -16.80 10.24 -10.56
CA TYR A 182 -15.72 9.26 -10.71
C TYR A 182 -14.40 9.83 -10.22
N ASN A 183 -13.76 9.11 -9.33
CA ASN A 183 -12.44 9.43 -8.81
C ASN A 183 -11.60 8.15 -8.73
N GLU A 184 -10.47 8.13 -9.45
CA GLU A 184 -9.59 6.96 -9.50
C GLU A 184 -8.99 6.61 -8.13
N ILE A 185 -8.75 7.62 -7.28
CA ILE A 185 -8.24 7.41 -5.92
C ILE A 185 -9.27 6.62 -5.10
N LEU A 186 -10.54 6.99 -5.19
CA LEU A 186 -11.63 6.27 -4.50
C LEU A 186 -11.77 4.83 -4.99
N VAL A 187 -11.62 4.59 -6.29
CA VAL A 187 -11.62 3.23 -6.86
C VAL A 187 -10.47 2.40 -6.29
N ASN A 188 -9.25 2.96 -6.28
CA ASN A 188 -8.09 2.28 -5.74
C ASN A 188 -8.18 2.03 -4.24
N ASN A 189 -8.70 2.99 -3.47
CA ASN A 189 -8.94 2.83 -2.04
C ASN A 189 -9.99 1.77 -1.76
N SER A 190 -11.08 1.73 -2.53
CA SER A 190 -12.08 0.66 -2.46
C SER A 190 -11.44 -0.72 -2.69
N ALA A 191 -10.61 -0.86 -3.73
CA ALA A 191 -9.90 -2.11 -3.98
C ALA A 191 -8.95 -2.49 -2.83
N ASN A 192 -8.29 -1.51 -2.19
CA ASN A 192 -7.43 -1.74 -1.04
C ASN A 192 -8.23 -2.18 0.19
N GLU A 193 -9.38 -1.54 0.45
CA GLU A 193 -10.24 -1.89 1.57
C GLU A 193 -10.81 -3.30 1.41
N ILE A 194 -11.26 -3.67 0.20
CA ILE A 194 -11.69 -5.03 -0.10
C ILE A 194 -10.56 -6.03 0.14
N ARG A 195 -9.28 -5.72 -0.23
CA ARG A 195 -8.12 -6.57 0.09
C ARG A 195 -7.89 -6.69 1.60
N ALA A 196 -8.09 -5.61 2.34
CA ALA A 196 -7.90 -5.58 3.79
C ALA A 196 -8.86 -6.50 4.55
N LEU A 197 -9.98 -6.92 3.94
CA LEU A 197 -10.87 -7.94 4.52
C LEU A 197 -10.18 -9.29 4.74
N GLY A 198 -9.09 -9.59 4.02
CA GLY A 198 -8.32 -10.82 4.19
C GLY A 198 -9.00 -12.11 3.71
N ILE A 199 -10.20 -12.01 3.13
CA ILE A 199 -10.98 -13.15 2.61
C ILE A 199 -10.77 -13.38 1.11
N PHE A 200 -10.03 -12.49 0.45
CA PHE A 200 -9.70 -12.57 -0.97
C PHE A 200 -8.20 -12.71 -1.17
N SER A 201 -7.78 -13.65 -2.01
CA SER A 201 -6.37 -13.85 -2.40
C SER A 201 -5.93 -12.82 -3.46
N ASN A 202 -6.87 -12.30 -4.26
CA ASN A 202 -6.61 -11.26 -5.23
C ASN A 202 -7.83 -10.32 -5.35
N VAL A 203 -7.56 -9.04 -5.58
CA VAL A 203 -8.56 -8.00 -5.86
C VAL A 203 -8.00 -7.07 -6.92
N THR A 204 -8.70 -6.94 -8.04
CA THR A 204 -8.38 -6.02 -9.12
C THR A 204 -9.55 -5.10 -9.40
N SER A 205 -9.26 -3.90 -9.89
CA SER A 205 -10.26 -2.95 -10.39
C SER A 205 -9.91 -2.53 -11.80
N GLU A 206 -10.91 -2.46 -12.64
CA GLU A 206 -10.81 -1.99 -14.03
C GLU A 206 -11.92 -0.97 -14.28
N THR A 207 -11.60 0.12 -14.97
CA THR A 207 -12.56 1.16 -15.35
C THR A 207 -12.71 1.17 -16.86
N THR A 208 -13.95 1.12 -17.33
CA THR A 208 -14.30 1.17 -18.74
C THR A 208 -15.24 2.35 -19.03
N ALA A 209 -15.39 2.72 -20.31
CA ALA A 209 -16.37 3.71 -20.73
C ALA A 209 -17.78 3.22 -20.43
N GLY A 210 -18.65 4.13 -20.00
CA GLY A 210 -20.07 3.87 -19.80
C GLY A 210 -20.89 4.02 -21.07
N SER A 211 -22.19 4.04 -20.92
CA SER A 211 -23.14 4.20 -22.04
C SER A 211 -23.18 5.61 -22.60
N SER A 212 -22.71 6.62 -21.86
CA SER A 212 -22.57 7.99 -22.32
C SER A 212 -21.11 8.47 -22.27
N GLU A 213 -20.80 9.55 -22.99
CA GLU A 213 -19.44 10.12 -23.04
C GLU A 213 -18.90 10.56 -21.68
N LYS A 214 -19.77 10.82 -20.71
CA LYS A 214 -19.41 11.31 -19.37
C LYS A 214 -19.65 10.30 -18.26
N THR A 215 -19.80 9.03 -18.60
CA THR A 215 -19.99 7.97 -17.61
C THR A 215 -18.90 6.91 -17.70
N LYS A 216 -18.64 6.27 -16.56
CA LYS A 216 -17.67 5.17 -16.44
C LYS A 216 -18.30 4.00 -15.68
N ILE A 217 -17.92 2.80 -16.07
CA ILE A 217 -18.29 1.56 -15.40
C ILE A 217 -17.04 1.05 -14.68
N ILE A 218 -17.19 0.71 -13.41
CA ILE A 218 -16.12 0.17 -12.59
C ILE A 218 -16.37 -1.31 -12.38
N ASN A 219 -15.37 -2.13 -12.68
CA ASN A 219 -15.42 -3.57 -12.51
C ASN A 219 -14.44 -3.96 -11.40
N PHE A 220 -14.91 -4.49 -10.27
CA PHE A 220 -14.07 -5.13 -9.27
C PHE A 220 -14.12 -6.63 -9.47
N THR A 221 -12.96 -7.25 -9.59
CA THR A 221 -12.84 -8.72 -9.68
C THR A 221 -12.08 -9.22 -8.46
N VAL A 222 -12.69 -10.12 -7.73
CA VAL A 222 -12.11 -10.75 -6.54
C VAL A 222 -11.86 -12.23 -6.78
N THR A 223 -10.85 -12.78 -6.10
CA THR A 223 -10.61 -14.23 -6.03
C THR A 223 -10.70 -14.63 -4.57
N GLU A 224 -11.68 -15.44 -4.23
CA GLU A 224 -11.93 -15.87 -2.85
C GLU A 224 -10.83 -16.80 -2.36
N THR A 225 -10.44 -16.64 -1.11
CA THR A 225 -9.51 -17.55 -0.44
C THR A 225 -10.31 -18.74 0.08
N PRO A 226 -9.87 -20.00 -0.18
CA PRO A 226 -10.53 -21.16 0.41
C PRO A 226 -10.51 -21.06 1.95
N THR A 227 -11.69 -21.02 2.57
CA THR A 227 -11.83 -20.87 4.04
C THR A 227 -11.91 -22.22 4.77
N GLY A 228 -11.85 -23.35 4.06
CA GLY A 228 -11.98 -24.69 4.63
C GLY A 228 -10.69 -25.49 4.55
N GLU A 229 -10.05 -25.80 5.68
CA GLU A 229 -9.12 -26.90 5.80
C GLU A 229 -9.90 -28.19 6.13
N ILE A 230 -9.95 -29.16 5.22
CA ILE A 230 -10.47 -30.49 5.52
C ILE A 230 -9.31 -31.28 6.11
N MET A 231 -9.27 -31.42 7.43
CA MET A 231 -8.38 -32.39 8.08
C MET A 231 -9.05 -33.77 8.08
N ALA A 232 -8.65 -34.63 7.18
CA ALA A 232 -8.98 -36.06 7.23
C ALA A 232 -7.94 -36.80 8.08
N GLY A 233 -8.21 -37.02 9.36
CA GLY A 233 -7.40 -37.85 10.24
C GLY A 233 -7.86 -39.28 10.17
N ALA A 234 -7.11 -40.21 9.55
CA ALA A 234 -7.31 -41.62 9.70
C ALA A 234 -6.58 -42.14 10.95
N GLY A 235 -7.31 -42.30 12.04
CA GLY A 235 -6.79 -42.94 13.26
C GLY A 235 -6.93 -44.46 13.20
N THR A 236 -5.83 -45.21 13.08
CA THR A 236 -5.83 -46.64 13.32
C THR A 236 -5.65 -46.89 14.81
N GLY A 237 -6.76 -47.17 15.51
CA GLY A 237 -6.71 -47.64 16.89
C GLY A 237 -6.48 -49.16 16.94
N THR A 238 -5.34 -49.59 17.40
CA THR A 238 -5.13 -50.98 17.80
C THR A 238 -5.69 -51.17 19.21
N SER A 239 -6.91 -51.71 19.29
CA SER A 239 -7.46 -52.22 20.55
C SER A 239 -6.74 -53.51 20.93
N GLY A 240 -5.75 -53.44 21.80
CA GLY A 240 -5.18 -54.58 22.48
C GLY A 240 -6.19 -55.13 23.50
N SER A 241 -6.80 -56.28 23.24
CA SER A 241 -7.52 -57.03 24.26
C SER A 241 -6.49 -57.76 25.13
N SER A 242 -6.42 -57.43 26.41
CA SER A 242 -5.74 -58.25 27.41
C SER A 242 -6.75 -59.25 27.99
N ILE A 243 -6.40 -60.50 27.91
CA ILE A 243 -7.00 -61.61 28.66
C ILE A 243 -6.43 -61.61 30.08
#